data_ec189c485af17e83da7cc4bbedf7cdcb
#
_entry.id   ec189c485af17e83da7cc4bbedf7cdcb
#
_cell.length_a   1.000
_cell.length_b   1.000
_cell.length_c   1.000
_cell.angle_alpha   90.00
_cell.angle_beta   90.00
_cell.angle_gamma   90.00
#
_symmetry.space_group_name_H-M   'P 1'
#
loop_
_entity.id
_entity.type
_entity.pdbx_description
1 polymer ?
#
loop_
_entity_poly.entity_id
_entity_poly.type
_entity_poly.pdbx_seq_one_letter_code
_entity_poly.pdbx_strand_id
1 'polypeptide(L)'
;MFWIALDENDRVIGSVGFNTNENPNEVTLHRLFVKYNLKHQGIGTALLQKAEEYLSAKGKETIYINLGRGEEWFESRAFYRKHHYTEYFPDRMMKKL
;
A
#
# COMPACT_ATOMS: atom_id res chain seq x y z
N MET A 1 9.03 0.28 8.05
CA MET A 1 7.74 -0.06 8.70
C MET A 1 7.07 -1.16 7.89
N PHE A 2 6.49 -2.11 8.58
CA PHE A 2 6.07 -3.34 7.93
C PHE A 2 4.89 -3.96 8.68
N TRP A 3 3.86 -4.40 7.96
CA TRP A 3 2.71 -5.09 8.53
C TRP A 3 2.46 -6.38 7.77
N ILE A 4 2.04 -7.40 8.48
CA ILE A 4 1.67 -8.68 7.90
C ILE A 4 0.25 -9.06 8.30
N ALA A 5 -0.42 -9.79 7.42
CA ALA A 5 -1.71 -10.42 7.69
C ALA A 5 -1.49 -11.92 7.85
N LEU A 6 -2.06 -12.49 8.87
CA LEU A 6 -1.96 -13.91 9.16
C LEU A 6 -3.33 -14.57 9.07
N ASP A 7 -3.37 -15.83 8.63
CA ASP A 7 -4.58 -16.63 8.72
C ASP A 7 -4.70 -17.25 10.12
N GLU A 8 -5.75 -18.03 10.35
CA GLU A 8 -5.99 -18.69 11.65
C GLU A 8 -4.93 -19.72 12.03
N ASN A 9 -4.07 -20.11 11.09
CA ASN A 9 -2.95 -21.03 11.33
C ASN A 9 -1.61 -20.32 11.41
N ASP A 10 -1.62 -18.99 11.58
CA ASP A 10 -0.43 -18.13 11.66
C ASP A 10 0.42 -18.14 10.38
N ARG A 11 -0.18 -18.41 9.23
CA ARG A 11 0.51 -18.32 7.93
C ARG A 11 0.38 -16.93 7.38
N VAL A 12 1.45 -16.41 6.81
CA VAL A 12 1.42 -15.08 6.18
C VAL A 12 0.60 -15.14 4.89
N ILE A 13 -0.47 -14.36 4.84
CA ILE A 13 -1.36 -14.28 3.68
C ILE A 13 -1.29 -12.93 2.98
N GLY A 14 -0.58 -11.98 3.57
CA GLY A 14 -0.36 -10.67 2.95
C GLY A 14 0.64 -9.86 3.75
N SER A 15 1.17 -8.84 3.13
CA SER A 15 2.10 -7.92 3.79
C SER A 15 2.10 -6.57 3.10
N VAL A 16 2.49 -5.52 3.83
CA VAL A 16 2.73 -4.19 3.27
C VAL A 16 3.91 -3.56 4.00
N GLY A 17 4.78 -2.88 3.26
CA GLY A 17 5.94 -2.22 3.81
C GLY A 17 6.11 -0.81 3.26
N PHE A 18 6.70 0.07 4.06
CA PHE A 18 6.96 1.46 3.71
C PHE A 18 8.36 1.86 4.12
N ASN A 19 9.00 2.68 3.30
CA ASN A 19 10.28 3.31 3.61
C ASN A 19 10.07 4.81 3.80
N THR A 20 10.77 5.40 4.77
CA THR A 20 10.77 6.84 4.97
C THR A 20 11.62 7.49 3.88
N ASN A 21 11.12 8.58 3.28
CA ASN A 21 11.82 9.34 2.26
C ASN A 21 12.82 10.32 2.90
N GLU A 22 13.53 11.11 2.09
CA GLU A 22 14.38 12.18 2.59
C GLU A 22 13.62 13.15 3.49
N ASN A 23 12.43 13.55 3.06
CA ASN A 23 11.50 14.26 3.94
C ASN A 23 10.89 13.23 4.89
N PRO A 24 11.14 13.32 6.21
CA PRO A 24 10.68 12.30 7.15
C PRO A 24 9.17 12.22 7.30
N ASN A 25 8.43 13.22 6.82
CA ASN A 25 6.97 13.22 6.82
C ASN A 25 6.38 12.51 5.61
N GLU A 26 7.22 12.05 4.71
CA GLU A 26 6.81 11.34 3.50
C GLU A 26 7.34 9.92 3.52
N VAL A 27 6.52 8.99 3.08
CA VAL A 27 6.90 7.58 2.98
C VAL A 27 6.57 7.06 1.59
N THR A 28 7.31 6.04 1.15
CA THR A 28 7.04 5.33 -0.10
C THR A 28 6.61 3.92 0.23
N LEU A 29 5.50 3.48 -0.35
CA LEU A 29 5.07 2.10 -0.24
C LEU A 29 6.12 1.23 -0.93
N HIS A 30 6.71 0.34 -0.15
CA HIS A 30 7.76 -0.53 -0.65
C HIS A 30 7.18 -1.78 -1.32
N ARG A 31 6.17 -2.37 -0.70
CA ARG A 31 5.57 -3.59 -1.21
C ARG A 31 4.21 -3.83 -0.57
N LEU A 32 3.22 -4.15 -1.40
CA LEU A 32 1.95 -4.69 -0.96
C LEU A 32 1.77 -6.05 -1.61
N PHE A 33 1.57 -7.06 -0.79
CA PHE A 33 1.42 -8.44 -1.24
C PHE A 33 0.20 -9.07 -0.61
N VAL A 34 -0.59 -9.78 -1.42
CA VAL A 34 -1.68 -10.63 -0.96
C VAL A 34 -1.55 -11.96 -1.69
N LYS A 35 -1.66 -13.05 -0.96
CA LYS A 35 -1.57 -14.39 -1.53
C LYS A 35 -2.59 -14.53 -2.67
N TYR A 36 -2.15 -15.08 -3.80
CA TYR A 36 -2.92 -15.07 -5.05
C TYR A 36 -4.35 -15.60 -4.89
N ASN A 37 -4.50 -16.75 -4.24
CA ASN A 37 -5.81 -17.37 -4.06
C ASN A 37 -6.71 -16.68 -3.03
N LEU A 38 -6.21 -15.62 -2.38
CA LEU A 38 -6.95 -14.85 -1.38
C LEU A 38 -7.18 -13.41 -1.82
N LYS A 39 -6.90 -13.08 -3.07
CA LYS A 39 -7.21 -11.76 -3.63
C LYS A 39 -8.70 -11.49 -3.63
N HIS A 40 -9.08 -10.23 -3.58
CA HIS A 40 -10.47 -9.75 -3.58
C HIS A 40 -11.27 -10.13 -2.33
N GLN A 41 -10.59 -10.47 -1.23
CA GLN A 41 -11.23 -10.75 0.07
C GLN A 41 -11.01 -9.63 1.09
N GLY A 42 -10.56 -8.47 0.65
CA GLY A 42 -10.37 -7.32 1.53
C GLY A 42 -9.07 -7.31 2.33
N ILE A 43 -8.19 -8.27 2.14
CA ILE A 43 -6.92 -8.35 2.88
C ILE A 43 -6.01 -7.18 2.55
N GLY A 44 -5.87 -6.85 1.27
CA GLY A 44 -5.07 -5.70 0.83
C GLY A 44 -5.62 -4.39 1.36
N THR A 45 -6.93 -4.22 1.35
CA THR A 45 -7.61 -3.05 1.91
C THR A 45 -7.35 -2.93 3.40
N ALA A 46 -7.48 -4.01 4.15
CA ALA A 46 -7.24 -4.01 5.59
C ALA A 46 -5.79 -3.66 5.93
N LEU A 47 -4.83 -4.23 5.19
CA LEU A 47 -3.42 -3.93 5.37
C LEU A 47 -3.12 -2.45 5.10
N LEU A 48 -3.63 -1.92 3.99
CA LEU A 48 -3.39 -0.53 3.61
C LEU A 48 -4.02 0.44 4.61
N GLN A 49 -5.26 0.19 5.03
CA GLN A 49 -5.93 1.02 6.01
C GLN A 49 -5.21 1.03 7.36
N LYS A 50 -4.75 -0.12 7.81
CA LYS A 50 -4.00 -0.23 9.07
C LYS A 50 -2.70 0.57 9.00
N ALA A 51 -1.99 0.46 7.89
CA ALA A 51 -0.76 1.19 7.68
C ALA A 51 -1.03 2.71 7.63
N GLU A 52 -2.06 3.14 6.91
CA GLU A 52 -2.42 4.55 6.80
C GLU A 52 -2.77 5.15 8.17
N GLU A 53 -3.54 4.43 8.99
CA GLU A 53 -3.87 4.88 10.33
C GLU A 53 -2.62 5.08 11.18
N TYR A 54 -1.71 4.12 11.15
CA TYR A 54 -0.47 4.21 11.91
C TYR A 54 0.40 5.38 11.44
N LEU A 55 0.56 5.52 10.12
CA LEU A 55 1.39 6.57 9.54
C LEU A 55 0.82 7.95 9.85
N SER A 56 -0.49 8.11 9.74
CA SER A 56 -1.17 9.36 10.10
C SER A 56 -0.97 9.70 11.58
N ALA A 57 -1.10 8.73 12.46
CA ALA A 57 -0.89 8.91 13.90
C ALA A 57 0.56 9.29 14.22
N LYS A 58 1.52 8.90 13.38
CA LYS A 58 2.94 9.25 13.54
C LYS A 58 3.31 10.57 12.86
N GLY A 59 2.33 11.31 12.36
CA GLY A 59 2.59 12.61 11.73
C GLY A 59 3.07 12.55 10.29
N LYS A 60 2.98 11.40 9.64
CA LYS A 60 3.30 11.30 8.22
C LYS A 60 2.22 12.00 7.40
N GLU A 61 2.63 12.69 6.36
CA GLU A 61 1.72 13.56 5.59
C GLU A 61 1.35 12.98 4.23
N THR A 62 2.26 12.23 3.61
CA THR A 62 2.08 11.77 2.23
C THR A 62 2.64 10.36 2.05
N ILE A 63 1.89 9.54 1.32
CA ILE A 63 2.33 8.22 0.87
C ILE A 63 2.53 8.27 -0.64
N TYR A 64 3.68 7.81 -1.11
CA TYR A 64 3.99 7.66 -2.52
C TYR A 64 4.02 6.19 -2.91
N ILE A 65 3.58 5.89 -4.12
CA ILE A 65 3.59 4.54 -4.68
C ILE A 65 4.25 4.58 -6.04
N ASN A 66 5.25 3.74 -6.24
CA ASN A 66 5.88 3.53 -7.54
C ASN A 66 5.29 2.26 -8.15
N LEU A 67 4.66 2.40 -9.32
CA LEU A 67 4.07 1.29 -10.05
C LEU A 67 4.98 0.90 -11.21
N GLY A 68 4.88 -0.35 -11.66
CA GLY A 68 5.49 -0.76 -12.91
C GLY A 68 4.68 -0.32 -14.11
N ARG A 69 5.26 -0.47 -15.28
CA ARG A 69 4.59 -0.21 -16.55
C ARG A 69 3.96 -1.51 -17.06
N GLY A 70 2.91 -1.36 -17.84
CA GLY A 70 2.27 -2.48 -18.51
C GLY A 70 0.95 -2.88 -17.90
N GLU A 71 0.31 -3.84 -18.55
CA GLU A 71 -1.05 -4.27 -18.20
C GLU A 71 -1.12 -5.01 -16.87
N GLU A 72 -0.04 -5.65 -16.44
CA GLU A 72 -0.01 -6.35 -15.16
C GLU A 72 -0.22 -5.43 -13.96
N TRP A 73 -0.11 -4.12 -14.17
CA TRP A 73 -0.29 -3.14 -13.11
C TRP A 73 -1.68 -2.49 -13.10
N PHE A 74 -2.60 -2.90 -13.99
CA PHE A 74 -3.95 -2.35 -14.04
C PHE A 74 -4.73 -2.60 -12.76
N GLU A 75 -4.66 -3.81 -12.22
CA GLU A 75 -5.34 -4.12 -10.96
C GLU A 75 -4.80 -3.29 -9.81
N SER A 76 -3.49 -3.12 -9.75
CA SER A 76 -2.86 -2.30 -8.73
C SER A 76 -3.29 -0.84 -8.82
N ARG A 77 -3.29 -0.27 -10.02
CA ARG A 77 -3.76 1.11 -10.22
C ARG A 77 -5.20 1.29 -9.79
N ALA A 78 -6.08 0.38 -10.21
CA ALA A 78 -7.50 0.43 -9.84
C ALA A 78 -7.69 0.31 -8.33
N PHE A 79 -6.93 -0.58 -7.68
CA PHE A 79 -6.96 -0.74 -6.24
C PHE A 79 -6.57 0.55 -5.53
N TYR A 80 -5.48 1.18 -5.93
CA TYR A 80 -5.03 2.41 -5.28
C TYR A 80 -5.96 3.59 -5.55
N ARG A 81 -6.51 3.71 -6.76
CA ARG A 81 -7.52 4.75 -7.06
C ARG A 81 -8.75 4.60 -6.16
N LYS A 82 -9.19 3.39 -5.94
CA LYS A 82 -10.32 3.09 -5.05
C LYS A 82 -10.05 3.58 -3.63
N HIS A 83 -8.80 3.58 -3.22
CA HIS A 83 -8.38 4.04 -1.89
C HIS A 83 -7.88 5.49 -1.88
N HIS A 84 -8.28 6.26 -2.90
CA HIS A 84 -8.05 7.71 -2.98
C HIS A 84 -6.61 8.12 -3.29
N TYR A 85 -5.83 7.23 -3.88
CA TYR A 85 -4.53 7.58 -4.44
C TYR A 85 -4.73 8.17 -5.82
N THR A 86 -3.93 9.18 -6.16
CA THR A 86 -4.01 9.86 -7.45
C THR A 86 -2.66 9.78 -8.16
N GLU A 87 -2.71 9.67 -9.49
CA GLU A 87 -1.50 9.71 -10.29
C GLU A 87 -0.99 11.15 -10.37
N TYR A 88 0.30 11.35 -10.11
CA TYR A 88 0.94 12.64 -10.21
C TYR A 88 2.07 12.65 -11.24
N PHE A 89 2.46 11.46 -11.70
CA PHE A 89 3.50 11.25 -12.70
C PHE A 89 3.23 9.87 -13.33
N PRO A 90 3.66 9.62 -14.58
CA PRO A 90 3.50 8.28 -15.15
C PRO A 90 4.05 7.21 -14.21
N ASP A 91 3.26 6.17 -13.98
CA ASP A 91 3.61 5.03 -13.13
C ASP A 91 3.84 5.37 -11.64
N ARG A 92 3.37 6.55 -11.19
CA ARG A 92 3.49 6.95 -9.78
C ARG A 92 2.19 7.52 -9.26
N MET A 93 1.86 7.15 -8.04
CA MET A 93 0.65 7.61 -7.35
C MET A 93 1.00 8.15 -5.97
N MET A 94 0.12 8.97 -5.43
CA MET A 94 0.29 9.53 -4.09
C MET A 94 -1.04 9.73 -3.40
N LYS A 95 -0.99 9.81 -2.08
CA LYS A 95 -2.13 10.17 -1.24
C LYS A 95 -1.65 11.02 -0.08
N LYS A 96 -2.34 12.13 0.16
CA LYS A 96 -2.13 12.94 1.38
C LYS A 96 -2.97 12.38 2.51
N LEU A 97 -2.33 12.14 3.62
CA LEU A 97 -2.97 11.59 4.81
C LEU A 97 -3.71 12.65 5.63
#